data_4e469e8f4160d609d28505bbbeac5275
#
_entry.id   4e469e8f4160d609d28505bbbeac5275
#
_cell.length_a   1.000
_cell.length_b   1.000
_cell.length_c   1.000
_cell.angle_alpha   90.00
_cell.angle_beta   90.00
_cell.angle_gamma   90.00
#
_symmetry.space_group_name_H-M   'P 1'
#
loop_
_entity.id
_entity.type
_entity.pdbx_description
1 polymer ?
#
loop_
_entity_poly.entity_id
_entity_poly.type
_entity_poly.pdbx_seq_one_letter_code
_entity_poly.pdbx_strand_id
1 'polypeptide(L)'
;MVKLFWVSIVLGIVFTNLIDIDAYHINETELSLLEAHEASFSLVATNPHMVGITIIHSAAAKGAVCLDGTLPAYHFDRGHGSGANNWLVNLEGGGWCNNIRTCVYRKTSRHGSSKLMEKAIAFTGILSNNFHENPDFFNWNRVKIRYCDGASFTGDSKHKAAQLQFRGQRIWLAAMEELMSKGMRYANQALLSGCSAGGLATILHCDDFRDLFPRTTKVKCLSDGGLFLDAFDIAGGRTLRKFFNGVTTLQRVKKDLPQTCTNHLDPTSIQASLAPPKQDPHGTWRDCRLNHAKCNASQIEFLQGFRKQMLKVVRGFSRSNKNGLFINSCFAHCQSERQNTWFSDNSPVIGKKEIAVAVGDWYFDRTVVKDIDCPYPCDKSCNH
;
A
#
# COMPACT_ATOMS: atom_id res chain seq x y z
N MET A 1 -20.99 21.71 7.71
CA MET A 1 -20.11 21.04 8.68
C MET A 1 -19.31 20.01 7.89
N VAL A 2 -18.05 20.31 7.62
CA VAL A 2 -17.14 19.46 6.87
C VAL A 2 -16.78 18.28 7.78
N LYS A 3 -17.21 17.07 7.41
CA LYS A 3 -16.74 15.84 8.05
C LYS A 3 -15.28 15.64 7.63
N LEU A 4 -14.35 16.15 8.45
CA LEU A 4 -12.94 15.80 8.37
C LEU A 4 -12.78 14.41 8.98
N PHE A 5 -12.71 13.39 8.14
CA PHE A 5 -12.49 12.02 8.58
C PHE A 5 -11.00 11.66 8.63
N TRP A 6 -10.69 10.86 9.55
CA TRP A 6 -9.50 10.36 10.19
C TRP A 6 -8.66 9.47 9.27
N VAL A 7 -7.87 10.04 8.37
CA VAL A 7 -6.79 9.30 7.70
C VAL A 7 -5.51 9.56 8.47
N SER A 8 -5.00 8.53 9.08
CA SER A 8 -3.67 8.57 9.70
C SER A 8 -2.70 7.87 8.79
N ILE A 9 -1.68 8.59 8.39
CA ILE A 9 -0.70 8.14 7.41
C ILE A 9 0.61 7.94 8.16
N VAL A 10 1.10 6.72 8.19
CA VAL A 10 2.51 6.44 8.47
C VAL A 10 3.22 6.43 7.12
N LEU A 11 4.11 7.37 6.93
CA LEU A 11 4.80 7.57 5.67
C LEU A 11 6.28 7.26 5.84
N GLY A 12 6.71 6.17 5.25
CA GLY A 12 8.12 5.99 4.94
C GLY A 12 8.51 6.81 3.71
N ILE A 13 9.74 7.26 3.61
CA ILE A 13 10.27 7.75 2.35
C ILE A 13 10.51 6.51 1.49
N VAL A 14 9.71 6.40 0.46
CA VAL A 14 9.73 5.24 -0.39
C VAL A 14 10.46 5.59 -1.67
N PHE A 15 11.60 4.98 -1.87
CA PHE A 15 12.20 4.84 -3.17
C PHE A 15 12.11 3.37 -3.56
N THR A 16 11.14 3.05 -4.38
CA THR A 16 11.11 1.75 -5.00
C THR A 16 12.12 1.72 -6.13
N ASN A 17 12.76 0.60 -6.30
CA ASN A 17 13.26 0.21 -7.61
C ASN A 17 12.05 0.11 -8.51
N LEU A 18 11.67 1.23 -9.15
CA LEU A 18 10.54 1.26 -10.03
C LEU A 18 10.90 0.57 -11.34
N ILE A 19 10.07 -0.36 -11.63
CA ILE A 19 9.96 -0.98 -12.95
C ILE A 19 9.81 0.12 -13.97
N ASP A 20 10.70 0.15 -14.93
CA ASP A 20 10.51 0.89 -16.18
C ASP A 20 9.24 0.36 -16.84
N ILE A 21 8.15 1.07 -16.66
CA ILE A 21 6.96 0.80 -17.47
C ILE A 21 7.13 1.62 -18.75
N ASP A 22 8.11 1.27 -19.54
CA ASP A 22 8.10 1.68 -20.93
C ASP A 22 6.91 1.01 -21.61
N ALA A 23 6.21 1.76 -22.42
CA ALA A 23 5.19 1.23 -23.32
C ALA A 23 5.78 0.21 -24.33
N TYR A 24 7.08 0.01 -24.29
CA TYR A 24 7.89 -0.92 -25.09
C TYR A 24 8.70 -1.80 -24.14
N HIS A 25 8.29 -3.05 -23.94
CA HIS A 25 8.95 -4.12 -23.20
C HIS A 25 9.07 -3.90 -21.66
N ILE A 26 8.06 -4.37 -20.93
CA ILE A 26 8.32 -4.93 -19.61
C ILE A 26 8.98 -6.29 -19.87
N ASN A 27 10.26 -6.39 -19.57
CA ASN A 27 10.95 -7.67 -19.63
C ASN A 27 10.52 -8.51 -18.42
N GLU A 28 10.08 -9.74 -18.63
CA GLU A 28 9.67 -10.68 -17.56
C GLU A 28 10.69 -10.78 -16.43
N THR A 29 11.96 -10.54 -16.74
CA THR A 29 13.09 -10.54 -15.81
C THR A 29 13.03 -9.40 -14.79
N GLU A 30 12.49 -8.22 -15.11
CA GLU A 30 12.44 -7.08 -14.17
C GLU A 30 11.28 -7.18 -13.19
N LEU A 31 10.15 -7.73 -13.61
CA LEU A 31 9.04 -8.00 -12.67
C LEU A 31 9.39 -9.15 -11.74
N SER A 32 10.07 -10.20 -12.26
CA SER A 32 10.56 -11.32 -11.47
C SER A 32 11.70 -10.93 -10.52
N LEU A 33 12.52 -9.94 -10.86
CA LEU A 33 13.58 -9.42 -9.97
C LEU A 33 13.01 -8.59 -8.82
N LEU A 34 11.91 -7.86 -9.03
CA LEU A 34 11.21 -7.19 -7.92
C LEU A 34 10.48 -8.18 -7.02
N GLU A 35 9.84 -9.18 -7.59
CA GLU A 35 9.22 -10.29 -6.84
C GLU A 35 10.29 -11.14 -6.14
N ALA A 36 11.46 -11.37 -6.75
CA ALA A 36 12.59 -12.06 -6.15
C ALA A 36 13.30 -11.23 -5.07
N HIS A 37 13.37 -9.89 -5.21
CA HIS A 37 13.86 -8.99 -4.15
C HIS A 37 12.89 -8.95 -2.96
N GLU A 38 11.59 -9.06 -3.21
CA GLU A 38 10.60 -9.22 -2.14
C GLU A 38 10.75 -10.59 -1.44
N ALA A 39 11.15 -11.63 -2.17
CA ALA A 39 11.31 -12.98 -1.62
C ALA A 39 12.66 -13.25 -0.96
N SER A 40 13.75 -12.59 -1.39
CA SER A 40 15.13 -12.93 -0.96
C SER A 40 15.55 -12.35 0.39
N PHE A 41 14.77 -11.50 1.04
CA PHE A 41 15.08 -10.96 2.37
C PHE A 41 14.38 -11.69 3.53
N SER A 42 13.79 -12.86 3.29
CA SER A 42 13.16 -13.70 4.32
C SER A 42 14.11 -14.74 4.92
N LEU A 43 15.34 -14.40 5.21
CA LEU A 43 16.28 -15.30 5.90
C LEU A 43 16.52 -14.79 7.33
N VAL A 44 15.64 -15.11 8.23
CA VAL A 44 15.73 -15.54 9.64
C VAL A 44 14.32 -15.50 10.22
N ALA A 45 13.51 -16.47 9.93
CA ALA A 45 12.34 -16.77 10.74
C ALA A 45 12.25 -18.29 10.91
N THR A 46 12.43 -18.72 12.12
CA THR A 46 12.05 -20.05 12.57
C THR A 46 10.56 -20.26 12.27
N ASN A 47 10.21 -21.02 11.20
CA ASN A 47 8.86 -21.39 10.81
C ASN A 47 7.87 -20.22 10.76
N PRO A 48 7.78 -19.47 9.63
CA PRO A 48 6.81 -18.40 9.51
C PRO A 48 5.38 -18.94 9.60
N HIS A 49 4.50 -18.21 10.26
CA HIS A 49 3.09 -18.55 10.34
C HIS A 49 2.41 -18.44 8.97
N MET A 50 2.16 -19.60 8.34
CA MET A 50 1.56 -19.70 7.02
C MET A 50 0.04 -19.67 7.10
N VAL A 51 -0.60 -18.73 6.40
CA VAL A 51 -2.05 -18.55 6.38
C VAL A 51 -2.60 -18.94 5.00
N GLY A 52 -3.56 -19.85 4.97
CA GLY A 52 -4.17 -20.38 3.75
C GLY A 52 -5.05 -19.34 3.03
N ILE A 53 -5.17 -19.49 1.70
CA ILE A 53 -6.05 -18.66 0.88
C ILE A 53 -7.52 -19.07 1.03
N THR A 54 -8.41 -18.08 1.01
CA THR A 54 -9.87 -18.25 0.99
C THR A 54 -10.45 -17.48 -0.21
N ILE A 55 -11.22 -18.17 -1.06
CA ILE A 55 -11.94 -17.56 -2.19
C ILE A 55 -13.24 -16.95 -1.69
N ILE A 56 -13.58 -15.75 -2.13
CA ILE A 56 -14.85 -15.07 -1.82
C ILE A 56 -15.94 -15.56 -2.79
N HIS A 57 -16.60 -16.64 -2.45
CA HIS A 57 -17.61 -17.24 -3.33
C HIS A 57 -18.84 -16.34 -3.51
N SER A 58 -19.23 -15.58 -2.50
CA SER A 58 -20.34 -14.61 -2.54
C SER A 58 -20.12 -13.49 -3.59
N ALA A 59 -18.87 -13.23 -3.97
CA ALA A 59 -18.48 -12.23 -4.96
C ALA A 59 -19.04 -12.54 -6.38
N ALA A 60 -19.31 -13.82 -6.69
CA ALA A 60 -19.85 -14.24 -7.99
C ALA A 60 -21.18 -13.54 -8.32
N ALA A 61 -22.13 -13.52 -7.38
CA ALA A 61 -23.44 -12.91 -7.57
C ALA A 61 -23.39 -11.39 -7.81
N LYS A 62 -22.28 -10.75 -7.40
CA LYS A 62 -22.04 -9.29 -7.53
C LYS A 62 -21.22 -8.95 -8.76
N GLY A 63 -20.76 -9.96 -9.52
CA GLY A 63 -19.81 -9.77 -10.61
C GLY A 63 -18.50 -9.12 -10.13
N ALA A 64 -18.12 -9.35 -8.87
CA ALA A 64 -16.86 -8.94 -8.27
C ALA A 64 -15.80 -9.98 -8.61
N VAL A 65 -14.97 -9.69 -9.60
CA VAL A 65 -14.01 -10.65 -10.16
C VAL A 65 -12.68 -9.96 -10.46
N CYS A 66 -11.61 -10.73 -10.44
CA CYS A 66 -10.26 -10.32 -10.86
C CYS A 66 -10.23 -9.95 -12.36
N LEU A 67 -9.13 -9.41 -12.85
CA LEU A 67 -8.96 -9.00 -14.26
C LEU A 67 -9.29 -10.11 -15.26
N ASP A 68 -9.02 -11.37 -14.92
CA ASP A 68 -9.28 -12.56 -15.77
C ASP A 68 -10.68 -13.15 -15.59
N GLY A 69 -11.47 -12.63 -14.66
CA GLY A 69 -12.81 -13.15 -14.34
C GLY A 69 -12.85 -14.17 -13.21
N THR A 70 -11.74 -14.53 -12.60
CA THR A 70 -11.72 -15.39 -11.39
C THR A 70 -12.24 -14.65 -10.16
N LEU A 71 -12.74 -15.38 -9.16
CA LEU A 71 -13.25 -14.80 -7.92
C LEU A 71 -12.09 -14.26 -7.07
N PRO A 72 -12.27 -13.12 -6.38
CA PRO A 72 -11.26 -12.57 -5.49
C PRO A 72 -11.02 -13.45 -4.26
N ALA A 73 -9.92 -13.19 -3.58
CA ALA A 73 -9.46 -14.01 -2.45
C ALA A 73 -8.87 -13.16 -1.33
N TYR A 74 -8.74 -13.76 -0.16
CA TYR A 74 -8.03 -13.21 1.00
C TYR A 74 -7.36 -14.33 1.81
N HIS A 75 -6.48 -13.94 2.71
CA HIS A 75 -5.93 -14.78 3.79
C HIS A 75 -6.46 -14.27 5.11
N PHE A 76 -6.83 -15.15 6.03
CA PHE A 76 -7.41 -14.78 7.31
C PHE A 76 -6.86 -15.64 8.45
N ASP A 77 -6.29 -14.98 9.42
CA ASP A 77 -5.87 -15.55 10.68
C ASP A 77 -6.72 -14.99 11.84
N ARG A 78 -7.37 -15.89 12.56
CA ARG A 78 -8.35 -15.52 13.58
C ARG A 78 -7.65 -15.00 14.84
N GLY A 79 -8.19 -13.91 15.38
CA GLY A 79 -7.75 -13.33 16.64
C GLY A 79 -8.13 -14.17 17.87
N HIS A 80 -7.42 -13.93 18.96
CA HIS A 80 -7.61 -14.64 20.21
C HIS A 80 -7.47 -13.72 21.44
N GLY A 81 -7.87 -14.21 22.61
CA GLY A 81 -7.74 -13.48 23.87
C GLY A 81 -8.40 -12.09 23.81
N SER A 82 -7.70 -11.07 24.25
CA SER A 82 -8.17 -9.66 24.21
C SER A 82 -8.34 -9.10 22.79
N GLY A 83 -7.71 -9.72 21.80
CA GLY A 83 -7.78 -9.32 20.39
C GLY A 83 -8.91 -9.99 19.59
N ALA A 84 -9.66 -10.94 20.19
CA ALA A 84 -10.67 -11.75 19.48
C ALA A 84 -11.75 -10.92 18.74
N ASN A 85 -12.06 -9.72 19.24
CA ASN A 85 -13.02 -8.79 18.65
C ASN A 85 -12.35 -7.56 18.00
N ASN A 86 -11.05 -7.60 17.75
CA ASN A 86 -10.31 -6.55 17.05
C ASN A 86 -9.91 -7.03 15.67
N TRP A 87 -9.92 -6.12 14.69
CA TRP A 87 -9.69 -6.48 13.29
C TRP A 87 -8.63 -5.61 12.64
N LEU A 88 -7.68 -6.26 11.99
CA LEU A 88 -6.70 -5.64 11.11
C LEU A 88 -6.93 -6.16 9.69
N VAL A 89 -7.32 -5.27 8.80
CA VAL A 89 -7.54 -5.58 7.38
C VAL A 89 -6.43 -4.91 6.57
N ASN A 90 -5.62 -5.72 5.91
CA ASN A 90 -4.52 -5.27 5.08
C ASN A 90 -4.88 -5.42 3.60
N LEU A 91 -4.67 -4.36 2.83
CA LEU A 91 -4.87 -4.32 1.40
C LEU A 91 -3.53 -4.55 0.69
N GLU A 92 -3.44 -5.63 -0.09
CA GLU A 92 -2.22 -5.98 -0.82
C GLU A 92 -1.85 -4.90 -1.84
N GLY A 93 -0.55 -4.62 -1.97
CA GLY A 93 0.01 -3.75 -3.00
C GLY A 93 0.29 -4.46 -4.32
N GLY A 94 1.09 -3.87 -5.18
CA GLY A 94 1.53 -4.47 -6.45
C GLY A 94 1.27 -3.61 -7.68
N GLY A 95 1.35 -2.29 -7.58
CA GLY A 95 1.25 -1.36 -8.71
C GLY A 95 -0.12 -1.36 -9.42
N TRP A 96 -0.16 -0.91 -10.67
CA TRP A 96 -1.40 -0.72 -11.45
C TRP A 96 -1.17 -1.07 -12.92
N CYS A 97 -2.26 -1.15 -13.70
CA CYS A 97 -2.17 -1.20 -15.15
C CYS A 97 -2.97 -0.05 -15.78
N ASN A 98 -2.39 0.66 -16.76
CA ASN A 98 -2.87 1.94 -17.28
C ASN A 98 -3.33 1.89 -18.74
N ASN A 99 -3.15 0.76 -19.42
CA ASN A 99 -3.60 0.55 -20.81
C ASN A 99 -3.93 -0.93 -21.02
N ILE A 100 -4.57 -1.25 -22.14
CA ILE A 100 -5.04 -2.61 -22.42
C ILE A 100 -3.88 -3.62 -22.43
N ARG A 101 -2.73 -3.26 -23.00
CA ARG A 101 -1.56 -4.16 -23.10
C ARG A 101 -1.03 -4.53 -21.72
N THR A 102 -0.81 -3.53 -20.85
CA THR A 102 -0.31 -3.76 -19.49
C THR A 102 -1.32 -4.51 -18.64
N CYS A 103 -2.64 -4.30 -18.83
CA CYS A 103 -3.66 -5.04 -18.11
C CYS A 103 -3.83 -6.49 -18.62
N VAL A 104 -3.64 -6.75 -19.91
CA VAL A 104 -3.59 -8.12 -20.46
C VAL A 104 -2.41 -8.89 -19.87
N TYR A 105 -1.24 -8.27 -19.78
CA TYR A 105 -0.09 -8.87 -19.13
C TYR A 105 -0.36 -9.14 -17.65
N ARG A 106 -0.85 -8.12 -16.91
CA ARG A 106 -1.19 -8.26 -15.48
C ARG A 106 -2.21 -9.37 -15.22
N LYS A 107 -3.16 -9.60 -16.13
CA LYS A 107 -4.15 -10.68 -16.07
C LYS A 107 -3.51 -12.08 -15.95
N THR A 108 -2.28 -12.25 -16.46
CA THR A 108 -1.54 -13.53 -16.42
C THR A 108 -0.63 -13.67 -15.18
N SER A 109 -0.81 -12.83 -14.17
CA SER A 109 -0.07 -12.85 -12.92
C SER A 109 -0.99 -13.00 -11.71
N ARG A 110 -0.43 -13.22 -10.51
CA ARG A 110 -1.17 -13.22 -9.24
C ARG A 110 -1.93 -11.92 -8.98
N HIS A 111 -1.49 -10.82 -9.58
CA HIS A 111 -2.15 -9.51 -9.47
C HIS A 111 -3.30 -9.30 -10.49
N GLY A 112 -3.68 -10.34 -11.20
CA GLY A 112 -4.80 -10.30 -12.15
C GLY A 112 -5.65 -11.57 -12.16
N SER A 113 -5.20 -12.65 -11.47
CA SER A 113 -5.89 -13.93 -11.39
C SER A 113 -5.71 -14.60 -10.03
N SER A 114 -6.80 -14.97 -9.38
CA SER A 114 -6.70 -15.72 -8.12
C SER A 114 -6.25 -17.18 -8.29
N LYS A 115 -6.29 -17.72 -9.52
CA LYS A 115 -5.71 -19.04 -9.82
C LYS A 115 -4.20 -19.07 -9.68
N LEU A 116 -3.55 -17.90 -9.81
CA LEU A 116 -2.10 -17.73 -9.78
C LEU A 116 -1.61 -17.21 -8.41
N MET A 117 -2.51 -16.96 -7.46
CA MET A 117 -2.15 -16.58 -6.09
C MET A 117 -1.59 -17.77 -5.31
N GLU A 118 -0.68 -17.50 -4.40
CA GLU A 118 -0.10 -18.48 -3.49
C GLU A 118 -1.20 -19.11 -2.62
N LYS A 119 -1.14 -20.43 -2.44
CA LYS A 119 -2.11 -21.18 -1.62
C LYS A 119 -2.03 -20.86 -0.14
N ALA A 120 -0.86 -20.43 0.32
CA ALA A 120 -0.63 -19.92 1.66
C ALA A 120 0.50 -18.89 1.60
N ILE A 121 0.42 -17.86 2.44
CA ILE A 121 1.46 -16.83 2.58
C ILE A 121 1.88 -16.69 4.04
N ALA A 122 3.12 -16.28 4.25
CA ALA A 122 3.60 -15.93 5.58
C ALA A 122 2.95 -14.61 6.05
N PHE A 123 2.42 -14.60 7.26
CA PHE A 123 2.01 -13.38 7.93
C PHE A 123 3.19 -12.84 8.75
N THR A 124 3.76 -11.72 8.31
CA THR A 124 4.94 -11.06 8.90
C THR A 124 4.65 -9.57 9.15
N GLY A 125 5.54 -8.90 9.85
CA GLY A 125 5.39 -7.50 10.18
C GLY A 125 4.08 -7.23 10.95
N ILE A 126 3.29 -6.28 10.51
CA ILE A 126 2.00 -5.93 11.13
C ILE A 126 0.98 -7.08 11.15
N LEU A 127 1.17 -8.10 10.31
CA LEU A 127 0.33 -9.29 10.25
C LEU A 127 0.86 -10.47 11.10
N SER A 128 2.06 -10.38 11.68
CA SER A 128 2.59 -11.47 12.51
C SER A 128 1.69 -11.75 13.73
N ASN A 129 1.54 -13.04 14.08
CA ASN A 129 0.82 -13.50 15.28
C ASN A 129 1.74 -13.69 16.49
N ASN A 130 2.98 -13.31 16.38
CA ASN A 130 3.97 -13.39 17.44
C ASN A 130 4.08 -12.06 18.17
N PHE A 131 3.88 -12.05 19.48
CA PHE A 131 4.02 -10.86 20.33
C PHE A 131 5.41 -10.19 20.18
N HIS A 132 6.48 -10.96 20.06
CA HIS A 132 7.84 -10.44 19.90
C HIS A 132 8.10 -9.81 18.53
N GLU A 133 7.23 -10.03 17.57
CA GLU A 133 7.31 -9.49 16.21
C GLU A 133 6.29 -8.38 15.94
N ASN A 134 5.17 -8.39 16.68
CA ASN A 134 4.04 -7.49 16.46
C ASN A 134 3.32 -7.23 17.79
N PRO A 135 3.90 -6.44 18.70
CA PRO A 135 3.48 -6.36 20.09
C PRO A 135 2.04 -5.88 20.29
N ASP A 136 1.52 -5.06 19.40
CA ASP A 136 0.21 -4.41 19.56
C ASP A 136 -0.95 -5.09 18.82
N PHE A 137 -0.64 -5.85 17.72
CA PHE A 137 -1.68 -6.40 16.85
C PHE A 137 -1.60 -7.93 16.69
N PHE A 138 -0.66 -8.61 17.35
CA PHE A 138 -0.37 -10.04 17.19
C PHE A 138 -1.60 -10.95 17.43
N ASN A 139 -2.50 -10.57 18.30
CA ASN A 139 -3.65 -11.38 18.71
C ASN A 139 -4.99 -10.93 18.08
N TRP A 140 -4.95 -9.98 17.13
CA TRP A 140 -6.13 -9.51 16.42
C TRP A 140 -6.58 -10.51 15.33
N ASN A 141 -7.81 -10.38 14.85
CA ASN A 141 -8.21 -10.94 13.56
C ASN A 141 -7.43 -10.22 12.46
N ARG A 142 -6.56 -10.93 11.74
CA ARG A 142 -5.67 -10.37 10.71
C ARG A 142 -6.04 -10.91 9.36
N VAL A 143 -6.32 -10.00 8.43
CA VAL A 143 -6.78 -10.33 7.08
C VAL A 143 -5.86 -9.65 6.08
N LYS A 144 -5.41 -10.37 5.06
CA LYS A 144 -4.81 -9.77 3.86
C LYS A 144 -5.72 -10.01 2.66
N ILE A 145 -6.32 -8.93 2.12
CA ILE A 145 -7.13 -9.00 0.91
C ILE A 145 -6.20 -8.96 -0.29
N ARG A 146 -6.32 -9.97 -1.17
CA ARG A 146 -5.46 -10.11 -2.33
C ARG A 146 -5.88 -9.16 -3.44
N TYR A 147 -4.90 -8.55 -4.09
CA TYR A 147 -5.07 -7.52 -5.09
C TYR A 147 -5.07 -8.07 -6.51
N CYS A 148 -6.17 -7.91 -7.27
CA CYS A 148 -6.27 -8.48 -8.62
C CYS A 148 -7.09 -7.67 -9.64
N ASP A 149 -7.34 -6.37 -9.35
CA ASP A 149 -8.12 -5.47 -10.23
C ASP A 149 -7.27 -4.47 -11.02
N GLY A 150 -6.07 -4.12 -10.52
CA GLY A 150 -5.14 -3.21 -11.19
C GLY A 150 -5.43 -1.71 -11.03
N ALA A 151 -6.32 -1.31 -10.08
CA ALA A 151 -6.62 0.09 -9.75
C ALA A 151 -6.86 0.33 -8.26
N SER A 152 -6.11 -0.34 -7.36
CA SER A 152 -6.21 -0.14 -5.90
C SER A 152 -7.62 -0.37 -5.35
N PHE A 153 -8.27 -1.47 -5.75
CA PHE A 153 -9.63 -1.83 -5.35
C PHE A 153 -10.70 -0.80 -5.74
N THR A 154 -10.43 0.00 -6.79
CA THR A 154 -11.37 0.99 -7.34
C THR A 154 -11.72 0.67 -8.79
N GLY A 155 -12.65 1.43 -9.35
CA GLY A 155 -13.09 1.25 -10.74
C GLY A 155 -14.12 0.14 -10.93
N ASP A 156 -15.03 0.39 -11.88
CA ASP A 156 -16.05 -0.58 -12.27
C ASP A 156 -16.34 -0.46 -13.77
N SER A 157 -15.56 -1.17 -14.57
CA SER A 157 -15.72 -1.23 -16.03
C SER A 157 -15.29 -2.61 -16.57
N LYS A 158 -15.34 -2.78 -17.89
CA LYS A 158 -14.87 -3.97 -18.59
C LYS A 158 -14.43 -3.64 -20.01
N HIS A 159 -13.50 -4.40 -20.53
CA HIS A 159 -13.09 -4.32 -21.93
C HIS A 159 -13.35 -5.66 -22.63
N LYS A 160 -14.44 -5.74 -23.40
CA LYS A 160 -14.94 -7.00 -23.97
C LYS A 160 -13.92 -7.67 -24.91
N ALA A 161 -13.34 -6.92 -25.85
CA ALA A 161 -12.42 -7.49 -26.84
C ALA A 161 -11.15 -8.09 -26.21
N ALA A 162 -10.62 -7.51 -25.13
CA ALA A 162 -9.46 -8.04 -24.40
C ALA A 162 -9.84 -8.97 -23.26
N GLN A 163 -11.13 -9.21 -23.03
CA GLN A 163 -11.65 -10.02 -21.92
C GLN A 163 -11.10 -9.60 -20.56
N LEU A 164 -11.08 -8.28 -20.30
CA LEU A 164 -10.61 -7.69 -19.05
C LEU A 164 -11.80 -7.24 -18.20
N GLN A 165 -11.73 -7.57 -16.91
CA GLN A 165 -12.71 -7.18 -15.89
C GLN A 165 -12.06 -6.18 -14.92
N PHE A 166 -12.48 -4.92 -14.98
CA PHE A 166 -12.04 -3.88 -14.06
C PHE A 166 -13.08 -3.72 -12.96
N ARG A 167 -13.00 -4.52 -11.89
CA ARG A 167 -14.04 -4.65 -10.87
C ARG A 167 -13.56 -4.34 -9.46
N GLY A 168 -12.54 -3.49 -9.32
CA GLY A 168 -11.91 -3.19 -8.03
C GLY A 168 -12.92 -2.74 -6.96
N GLN A 169 -13.83 -1.81 -7.29
CA GLN A 169 -14.86 -1.35 -6.37
C GLN A 169 -15.79 -2.48 -5.93
N ARG A 170 -16.15 -3.40 -6.83
CA ARG A 170 -17.00 -4.55 -6.47
C ARG A 170 -16.24 -5.54 -5.59
N ILE A 171 -14.94 -5.74 -5.84
CA ILE A 171 -14.08 -6.60 -5.01
C ILE A 171 -14.01 -6.03 -3.59
N TRP A 172 -13.78 -4.71 -3.44
CA TRP A 172 -13.81 -4.04 -2.14
C TRP A 172 -15.11 -4.31 -1.38
N LEU A 173 -16.27 -4.03 -2.01
CA LEU A 173 -17.58 -4.23 -1.40
C LEU A 173 -17.84 -5.70 -1.03
N ALA A 174 -17.51 -6.63 -1.91
CA ALA A 174 -17.68 -8.06 -1.65
C ALA A 174 -16.80 -8.56 -0.50
N ALA A 175 -15.54 -8.08 -0.43
CA ALA A 175 -14.62 -8.43 0.65
C ALA A 175 -15.10 -7.88 2.00
N MET A 176 -15.54 -6.64 2.04
CA MET A 176 -16.07 -6.04 3.28
C MET A 176 -17.31 -6.78 3.78
N GLU A 177 -18.25 -7.09 2.91
CA GLU A 177 -19.43 -7.85 3.28
C GLU A 177 -19.10 -9.27 3.78
N GLU A 178 -18.17 -9.96 3.13
CA GLU A 178 -17.65 -11.25 3.58
C GLU A 178 -17.08 -11.16 4.99
N LEU A 179 -16.21 -10.17 5.27
CA LEU A 179 -15.60 -10.00 6.58
C LEU A 179 -16.63 -9.59 7.65
N MET A 180 -17.61 -8.75 7.29
CA MET A 180 -18.72 -8.40 8.17
C MET A 180 -19.53 -9.64 8.58
N SER A 181 -19.77 -10.58 7.65
CA SER A 181 -20.46 -11.84 7.94
C SER A 181 -19.65 -12.76 8.86
N LYS A 182 -18.31 -12.66 8.82
CA LYS A 182 -17.38 -13.43 9.68
C LYS A 182 -17.19 -12.84 11.08
N GLY A 183 -17.90 -11.77 11.41
CA GLY A 183 -17.91 -11.18 12.74
C GLY A 183 -17.28 -9.79 12.85
N MET A 184 -16.70 -9.24 11.76
CA MET A 184 -16.10 -7.91 11.78
C MET A 184 -17.12 -6.82 12.17
N ARG A 185 -18.40 -7.02 11.92
CA ARG A 185 -19.49 -6.11 12.35
C ARG A 185 -19.55 -5.86 13.86
N TYR A 186 -19.00 -6.77 14.65
CA TYR A 186 -18.98 -6.68 16.12
C TYR A 186 -17.62 -6.19 16.64
N ALA A 187 -16.80 -5.63 15.78
CA ALA A 187 -15.46 -5.18 16.17
C ALA A 187 -15.51 -4.06 17.21
N ASN A 188 -14.71 -4.20 18.26
CA ASN A 188 -14.42 -3.13 19.20
C ASN A 188 -13.45 -2.12 18.59
N GLN A 189 -12.49 -2.63 17.84
CA GLN A 189 -11.43 -1.88 17.19
C GLN A 189 -11.16 -2.42 15.78
N ALA A 190 -10.91 -1.54 14.82
CA ALA A 190 -10.61 -1.91 13.45
C ALA A 190 -9.50 -1.00 12.89
N LEU A 191 -8.52 -1.62 12.25
CA LEU A 191 -7.43 -0.96 11.54
C LEU A 191 -7.45 -1.41 10.08
N LEU A 192 -7.66 -0.46 9.16
CA LEU A 192 -7.40 -0.67 7.74
C LEU A 192 -5.96 -0.31 7.45
N SER A 193 -5.22 -1.18 6.81
CA SER A 193 -3.82 -0.93 6.42
C SER A 193 -3.54 -1.38 5.00
N GLY A 194 -2.42 -0.97 4.47
CA GLY A 194 -1.92 -1.44 3.18
C GLY A 194 -0.67 -0.71 2.78
N CYS A 195 0.09 -1.33 1.89
CA CYS A 195 1.31 -0.74 1.36
C CYS A 195 1.24 -0.48 -0.14
N SER A 196 1.95 0.55 -0.62
CA SER A 196 2.05 0.85 -2.05
C SER A 196 0.67 1.12 -2.68
N ALA A 197 0.29 0.38 -3.72
CA ALA A 197 -1.07 0.42 -4.27
C ALA A 197 -2.13 0.06 -3.22
N GLY A 198 -1.82 -0.80 -2.25
CA GLY A 198 -2.65 -1.10 -1.09
C GLY A 198 -2.71 0.06 -0.09
N GLY A 199 -1.62 0.81 0.07
CA GLY A 199 -1.59 2.05 0.85
C GLY A 199 -2.44 3.15 0.23
N LEU A 200 -2.42 3.29 -1.10
CA LEU A 200 -3.35 4.17 -1.82
C LEU A 200 -4.80 3.70 -1.65
N ALA A 201 -5.06 2.39 -1.78
CA ALA A 201 -6.38 1.84 -1.52
C ALA A 201 -6.87 2.15 -0.10
N THR A 202 -5.99 2.06 0.89
CA THR A 202 -6.29 2.43 2.28
C THR A 202 -6.73 3.90 2.40
N ILE A 203 -6.06 4.82 1.70
CA ILE A 203 -6.44 6.24 1.67
C ILE A 203 -7.82 6.41 1.04
N LEU A 204 -8.08 5.74 -0.09
CA LEU A 204 -9.30 5.89 -0.86
C LEU A 204 -10.53 5.31 -0.14
N HIS A 205 -10.36 4.23 0.60
CA HIS A 205 -11.45 3.50 1.25
C HIS A 205 -11.55 3.72 2.77
N CYS A 206 -10.76 4.62 3.34
CA CYS A 206 -10.76 4.83 4.80
C CYS A 206 -12.12 5.30 5.34
N ASP A 207 -12.76 6.23 4.66
CA ASP A 207 -14.06 6.76 5.06
C ASP A 207 -15.14 5.69 4.89
N ASP A 208 -15.15 4.97 3.76
CA ASP A 208 -16.05 3.83 3.53
C ASP A 208 -15.87 2.75 4.60
N PHE A 209 -14.62 2.43 4.95
CA PHE A 209 -14.32 1.47 6.00
C PHE A 209 -14.82 1.93 7.37
N ARG A 210 -14.63 3.22 7.69
CA ARG A 210 -15.16 3.81 8.93
C ARG A 210 -16.68 3.70 8.99
N ASP A 211 -17.37 3.95 7.89
CA ASP A 211 -18.84 3.97 7.81
C ASP A 211 -19.48 2.56 7.94
N LEU A 212 -18.67 1.49 7.83
CA LEU A 212 -19.14 0.12 8.10
C LEU A 212 -19.44 -0.15 9.59
N PHE A 213 -18.93 0.67 10.51
CA PHE A 213 -18.98 0.39 11.94
C PHE A 213 -19.78 1.45 12.71
N PRO A 214 -20.37 1.09 13.84
CA PRO A 214 -20.99 2.05 14.75
C PRO A 214 -19.92 3.03 15.29
N ARG A 215 -20.37 4.18 15.80
CA ARG A 215 -19.47 5.22 16.35
C ARG A 215 -18.65 4.75 17.56
N THR A 216 -19.11 3.72 18.25
CA THR A 216 -18.42 3.11 19.40
C THR A 216 -17.19 2.31 19.00
N THR A 217 -17.11 1.82 17.76
CA THR A 217 -15.93 1.11 17.26
C THR A 217 -14.82 2.11 16.96
N LYS A 218 -13.64 1.88 17.53
CA LYS A 218 -12.43 2.64 17.19
C LYS A 218 -11.91 2.20 15.82
N VAL A 219 -11.92 3.10 14.83
CA VAL A 219 -11.44 2.83 13.48
C VAL A 219 -10.34 3.82 13.13
N LYS A 220 -9.21 3.33 12.65
CA LYS A 220 -8.11 4.12 12.06
C LYS A 220 -7.61 3.45 10.78
N CYS A 221 -6.86 4.22 9.97
CA CYS A 221 -6.30 3.74 8.71
C CYS A 221 -4.81 4.06 8.65
N LEU A 222 -4.01 3.07 8.28
CA LEU A 222 -2.56 3.13 8.15
C LEU A 222 -2.16 2.97 6.68
N SER A 223 -1.65 4.02 6.06
CA SER A 223 -1.12 3.96 4.70
C SER A 223 0.41 3.94 4.73
N ASP A 224 0.99 2.82 4.34
CA ASP A 224 2.44 2.63 4.22
C ASP A 224 2.85 2.81 2.75
N GLY A 225 3.71 3.79 2.47
CA GLY A 225 4.17 4.08 1.10
C GLY A 225 3.04 4.32 0.09
N GLY A 226 1.85 4.73 0.53
CA GLY A 226 0.65 4.91 -0.30
C GLY A 226 0.38 6.35 -0.72
N LEU A 227 1.19 7.31 -0.29
CA LEU A 227 1.12 8.69 -0.75
C LEU A 227 1.97 8.87 -1.99
N PHE A 228 1.32 9.06 -3.11
CA PHE A 228 1.97 9.28 -4.39
C PHE A 228 1.85 10.76 -4.79
N LEU A 229 2.95 11.40 -5.23
CA LEU A 229 3.00 12.83 -5.53
C LEU A 229 3.06 13.09 -7.03
N ASP A 230 2.44 14.16 -7.49
CA ASP A 230 2.66 14.69 -8.83
C ASP A 230 3.97 15.47 -8.91
N ALA A 231 5.07 14.77 -8.93
CA ALA A 231 6.39 15.35 -9.07
C ALA A 231 6.88 15.28 -10.52
N PHE A 232 7.84 16.13 -10.85
CA PHE A 232 8.61 15.99 -12.08
C PHE A 232 9.55 14.80 -11.98
N ASP A 233 9.65 14.03 -13.05
CA ASP A 233 10.68 13.02 -13.22
C ASP A 233 12.03 13.68 -13.58
N ILE A 234 13.11 12.91 -13.60
CA ILE A 234 14.45 13.46 -13.88
C ILE A 234 14.62 13.97 -15.32
N ALA A 235 13.75 13.56 -16.23
CA ALA A 235 13.69 14.11 -17.58
C ALA A 235 12.86 15.39 -17.68
N GLY A 236 12.36 15.91 -16.55
CA GLY A 236 11.49 17.10 -16.49
C GLY A 236 10.05 16.83 -16.93
N GLY A 237 9.66 15.58 -17.13
CA GLY A 237 8.31 15.17 -17.50
C GLY A 237 7.42 14.90 -16.27
N ARG A 238 6.14 14.60 -16.54
CA ARG A 238 5.16 14.13 -15.54
C ARG A 238 4.62 12.77 -15.95
N THR A 239 5.52 11.81 -16.08
CA THR A 239 5.22 10.48 -16.61
C THR A 239 4.20 9.76 -15.75
N LEU A 240 4.29 9.94 -14.45
CA LEU A 240 3.38 9.29 -13.52
C LEU A 240 1.97 9.87 -13.58
N ARG A 241 1.83 11.19 -13.80
CA ARG A 241 0.52 11.81 -14.07
C ARG A 241 -0.14 11.16 -15.30
N LYS A 242 0.61 10.99 -16.40
CA LYS A 242 0.11 10.32 -17.61
C LYS A 242 -0.28 8.87 -17.33
N PHE A 243 0.53 8.17 -16.53
CA PHE A 243 0.25 6.80 -16.12
C PHE A 243 -1.09 6.68 -15.36
N PHE A 244 -1.29 7.49 -14.31
CA PHE A 244 -2.53 7.46 -13.52
C PHE A 244 -3.75 7.95 -14.29
N ASN A 245 -3.58 8.91 -15.21
CA ASN A 245 -4.64 9.29 -16.12
C ASN A 245 -5.11 8.09 -16.95
N GLY A 246 -4.18 7.23 -17.41
CA GLY A 246 -4.51 5.98 -18.07
C GLY A 246 -5.30 5.02 -17.15
N VAL A 247 -4.86 4.83 -15.90
CA VAL A 247 -5.56 3.99 -14.92
C VAL A 247 -6.99 4.49 -14.69
N THR A 248 -7.14 5.76 -14.34
CA THR A 248 -8.44 6.35 -13.99
C THR A 248 -9.43 6.36 -15.15
N THR A 249 -8.94 6.62 -16.37
CA THR A 249 -9.76 6.62 -17.58
C THR A 249 -10.19 5.22 -17.99
N LEU A 250 -9.23 4.28 -18.09
CA LEU A 250 -9.48 2.91 -18.54
C LEU A 250 -10.44 2.18 -17.61
N GLN A 251 -10.20 2.29 -16.31
CA GLN A 251 -10.93 1.54 -15.29
C GLN A 251 -12.14 2.30 -14.73
N ARG A 252 -12.38 3.54 -15.21
CA ARG A 252 -13.49 4.41 -14.81
C ARG A 252 -13.53 4.70 -13.31
N VAL A 253 -12.37 4.94 -12.71
CA VAL A 253 -12.20 5.16 -11.27
C VAL A 253 -12.87 6.44 -10.76
N LYS A 254 -13.04 7.46 -11.61
CA LYS A 254 -13.54 8.79 -11.24
C LYS A 254 -14.80 8.78 -10.35
N LYS A 255 -15.73 7.87 -10.61
CA LYS A 255 -17.00 7.78 -9.88
C LYS A 255 -16.87 7.19 -8.47
N ASP A 256 -15.77 6.47 -8.23
CA ASP A 256 -15.50 5.79 -6.97
C ASP A 256 -14.56 6.61 -6.07
N LEU A 257 -14.13 7.79 -6.52
CA LEU A 257 -13.29 8.70 -5.75
C LEU A 257 -14.11 9.54 -4.79
N PRO A 258 -13.57 9.89 -3.60
CA PRO A 258 -14.26 10.73 -2.64
C PRO A 258 -14.74 12.07 -3.26
N GLN A 259 -16.02 12.39 -3.15
CA GLN A 259 -16.60 13.62 -3.71
C GLN A 259 -15.94 14.89 -3.18
N THR A 260 -15.50 14.89 -1.93
CA THR A 260 -14.74 16.00 -1.33
C THR A 260 -13.45 16.29 -2.08
N CYS A 261 -12.86 15.28 -2.72
CA CYS A 261 -11.68 15.43 -3.57
C CYS A 261 -12.08 15.86 -4.99
N THR A 262 -13.06 15.20 -5.60
CA THR A 262 -13.43 15.41 -7.01
C THR A 262 -14.17 16.73 -7.26
N ASN A 263 -14.78 17.33 -6.24
CA ASN A 263 -15.43 18.65 -6.35
C ASN A 263 -14.44 19.82 -6.43
N HIS A 264 -13.19 19.62 -6.01
CA HIS A 264 -12.17 20.67 -5.95
C HIS A 264 -10.92 20.37 -6.80
N LEU A 265 -10.76 19.13 -7.25
CA LEU A 265 -9.63 18.69 -8.05
C LEU A 265 -10.12 17.98 -9.31
N ASP A 266 -9.49 18.26 -10.45
CA ASP A 266 -9.72 17.46 -11.64
C ASP A 266 -9.29 15.99 -11.34
N PRO A 267 -10.20 15.00 -11.46
CA PRO A 267 -9.88 13.61 -11.20
C PRO A 267 -8.76 13.05 -12.09
N THR A 268 -8.53 13.67 -13.25
CA THR A 268 -7.40 13.34 -14.13
C THR A 268 -6.08 13.89 -13.59
N SER A 269 -6.14 14.79 -12.62
CA SER A 269 -5.01 15.35 -11.90
C SER A 269 -4.81 14.76 -10.52
N ILE A 270 -5.53 13.71 -10.13
CA ILE A 270 -5.22 12.90 -8.95
C ILE A 270 -3.91 12.19 -9.22
N GLN A 271 -2.91 12.54 -8.43
CA GLN A 271 -1.54 12.40 -8.84
C GLN A 271 -0.74 11.66 -7.80
N ALA A 272 0.09 10.85 -8.32
CA ALA A 272 0.86 9.95 -7.56
C ALA A 272 2.30 10.04 -8.01
N SER A 273 3.26 10.05 -7.14
CA SER A 273 4.61 9.79 -7.56
C SER A 273 5.50 9.23 -6.48
N LEU A 274 6.14 8.21 -6.89
CA LEU A 274 7.54 7.94 -6.60
C LEU A 274 8.22 7.92 -7.95
N ALA A 275 8.99 8.93 -8.25
CA ALA A 275 9.68 8.98 -9.51
C ALA A 275 11.09 8.50 -9.34
N PRO A 276 11.41 7.32 -9.83
CA PRO A 276 12.72 7.14 -10.42
C PRO A 276 12.68 7.57 -11.87
N PRO A 277 13.86 7.77 -12.42
CA PRO A 277 14.03 8.22 -13.75
C PRO A 277 13.53 7.21 -14.78
N LYS A 278 12.38 7.47 -15.36
CA LYS A 278 11.88 6.65 -16.46
C LYS A 278 12.62 6.87 -17.77
N GLN A 279 13.35 7.95 -17.86
CA GLN A 279 14.18 8.22 -19.01
C GLN A 279 15.56 8.59 -18.50
N ASP A 280 16.41 7.60 -18.34
CA ASP A 280 17.84 7.75 -18.13
C ASP A 280 18.55 7.36 -19.44
N PRO A 281 18.47 8.20 -20.49
CA PRO A 281 18.99 7.88 -21.82
C PRO A 281 20.51 7.65 -21.82
N HIS A 282 21.19 8.02 -20.75
CA HIS A 282 22.62 7.90 -20.58
C HIS A 282 23.04 6.91 -19.49
N GLY A 283 22.10 6.22 -18.84
CA GLY A 283 22.39 5.26 -17.77
C GLY A 283 22.99 5.86 -16.50
N THR A 284 22.88 7.18 -16.32
CA THR A 284 23.55 7.91 -15.24
C THR A 284 22.97 7.62 -13.84
N TRP A 285 21.72 7.16 -13.77
CA TRP A 285 21.03 6.84 -12.53
C TRP A 285 21.06 5.35 -12.16
N ARG A 286 21.56 4.49 -13.03
CA ARG A 286 21.50 3.04 -12.84
C ARG A 286 22.06 2.62 -11.48
N ASP A 287 23.28 3.04 -11.16
CA ASP A 287 23.97 2.61 -9.94
C ASP A 287 23.35 3.24 -8.69
N CYS A 288 22.97 4.52 -8.77
CA CYS A 288 22.26 5.22 -7.69
C CYS A 288 20.89 4.55 -7.39
N ARG A 289 20.17 4.10 -8.40
CA ARG A 289 18.88 3.41 -8.25
C ARG A 289 19.05 2.05 -7.58
N LEU A 290 20.09 1.32 -7.91
CA LEU A 290 20.36 -0.01 -7.34
C LEU A 290 20.94 0.07 -5.93
N ASN A 291 21.74 1.11 -5.66
CA ASN A 291 22.37 1.32 -4.36
C ASN A 291 22.53 2.83 -4.12
N HIS A 292 21.73 3.38 -3.21
CA HIS A 292 21.72 4.82 -2.92
C HIS A 292 23.04 5.36 -2.36
N ALA A 293 23.88 4.51 -1.79
CA ALA A 293 25.25 4.90 -1.40
C ALA A 293 26.14 5.26 -2.60
N LYS A 294 25.76 4.83 -3.81
CA LYS A 294 26.44 5.18 -5.08
C LYS A 294 25.90 6.46 -5.73
N CYS A 295 24.89 7.10 -5.15
CA CYS A 295 24.36 8.35 -5.66
C CYS A 295 25.38 9.48 -5.51
N ASN A 296 25.58 10.26 -6.54
CA ASN A 296 26.35 11.48 -6.47
C ASN A 296 25.57 12.64 -5.81
N ALA A 297 26.23 13.75 -5.54
CA ALA A 297 25.63 14.88 -4.84
C ALA A 297 24.39 15.45 -5.55
N SER A 298 24.39 15.58 -6.87
CA SER A 298 23.23 16.10 -7.61
C SER A 298 22.03 15.14 -7.61
N GLN A 299 22.29 13.84 -7.61
CA GLN A 299 21.26 12.81 -7.47
C GLN A 299 20.64 12.86 -6.07
N ILE A 300 21.44 12.95 -5.04
CA ILE A 300 20.94 13.11 -3.65
C ILE A 300 20.15 14.41 -3.51
N GLU A 301 20.59 15.51 -4.09
CA GLU A 301 19.84 16.79 -4.07
C GLU A 301 18.47 16.65 -4.73
N PHE A 302 18.39 15.98 -5.87
CA PHE A 302 17.11 15.68 -6.54
C PHE A 302 16.16 14.88 -5.64
N LEU A 303 16.68 13.81 -5.00
CA LEU A 303 15.91 12.99 -4.07
C LEU A 303 15.45 13.80 -2.84
N GLN A 304 16.29 14.67 -2.31
CA GLN A 304 15.91 15.60 -1.22
C GLN A 304 14.85 16.63 -1.66
N GLY A 305 14.89 17.05 -2.92
CA GLY A 305 13.83 17.88 -3.52
C GLY A 305 12.47 17.21 -3.46
N PHE A 306 12.42 15.92 -3.80
CA PHE A 306 11.21 15.10 -3.68
C PHE A 306 10.73 14.98 -2.23
N ARG A 307 11.64 14.69 -1.29
CA ARG A 307 11.32 14.67 0.15
C ARG A 307 10.70 15.98 0.63
N LYS A 308 11.27 17.12 0.24
CA LYS A 308 10.73 18.46 0.59
C LYS A 308 9.29 18.64 0.07
N GLN A 309 9.00 18.18 -1.15
CA GLN A 309 7.64 18.23 -1.72
C GLN A 309 6.67 17.35 -0.92
N MET A 310 7.06 16.13 -0.56
CA MET A 310 6.26 15.23 0.27
C MET A 310 5.95 15.86 1.64
N LEU A 311 6.96 16.37 2.33
CA LEU A 311 6.78 17.03 3.63
C LEU A 311 5.85 18.26 3.54
N LYS A 312 5.88 18.99 2.44
CA LYS A 312 4.94 20.10 2.19
C LYS A 312 3.49 19.62 2.09
N VAL A 313 3.26 18.51 1.39
CA VAL A 313 1.91 17.92 1.24
C VAL A 313 1.38 17.40 2.57
N VAL A 314 2.18 16.67 3.33
CA VAL A 314 1.76 16.09 4.61
C VAL A 314 1.64 17.11 5.75
N ARG A 315 2.12 18.35 5.56
CA ARG A 315 2.00 19.42 6.57
C ARG A 315 0.54 19.67 7.01
N GLY A 316 -0.42 19.49 6.09
CA GLY A 316 -1.85 19.59 6.40
C GLY A 316 -2.28 18.55 7.45
N PHE A 317 -1.76 17.33 7.34
CA PHE A 317 -2.06 16.23 8.27
C PHE A 317 -1.40 16.41 9.64
N SER A 318 -0.27 17.11 9.70
CA SER A 318 0.44 17.32 10.97
C SER A 318 -0.29 18.24 11.94
N ARG A 319 -1.27 19.02 11.47
CA ARG A 319 -2.05 19.98 12.30
C ARG A 319 -2.99 19.29 13.29
N SER A 320 -3.43 18.08 13.01
CA SER A 320 -4.32 17.34 13.91
C SER A 320 -3.52 16.36 14.76
N ASN A 321 -3.68 16.42 16.08
CA ASN A 321 -3.04 15.46 17.00
C ASN A 321 -3.57 14.03 16.83
N LYS A 322 -4.66 13.87 16.12
CA LYS A 322 -5.27 12.57 15.86
C LYS A 322 -4.61 11.83 14.68
N ASN A 323 -3.95 12.55 13.78
CA ASN A 323 -3.21 11.96 12.68
C ASN A 323 -1.80 11.58 13.13
N GLY A 324 -1.31 10.41 12.72
CA GLY A 324 0.05 9.97 12.91
C GLY A 324 0.91 10.25 11.67
N LEU A 325 2.16 10.61 11.90
CA LEU A 325 3.19 10.67 10.86
C LEU A 325 4.46 9.98 11.38
N PHE A 326 4.95 9.02 10.63
CA PHE A 326 6.23 8.40 10.83
C PHE A 326 6.97 8.38 9.49
N ILE A 327 7.99 9.24 9.34
CA ILE A 327 8.70 9.46 8.07
C ILE A 327 10.19 9.29 8.32
N ASN A 328 10.70 8.08 8.09
CA ASN A 328 12.14 7.83 8.16
C ASN A 328 12.86 8.28 6.88
N SER A 329 14.20 8.30 6.92
CA SER A 329 15.05 8.66 5.79
C SER A 329 15.57 7.44 5.02
N CYS A 330 15.08 6.24 5.34
CA CYS A 330 15.50 5.02 4.68
C CYS A 330 14.89 4.89 3.27
N PHE A 331 15.70 4.44 2.32
CA PHE A 331 15.24 4.07 1.00
C PHE A 331 14.63 2.66 1.02
N ALA A 332 13.46 2.57 1.63
CA ALA A 332 12.74 1.30 1.80
C ALA A 332 11.28 1.44 1.38
N HIS A 333 10.67 0.34 0.94
CA HIS A 333 9.28 0.26 0.50
C HIS A 333 8.54 -0.83 1.26
N CYS A 334 7.28 -0.60 1.63
CA CYS A 334 6.45 -1.58 2.35
C CYS A 334 7.02 -2.00 3.70
N GLN A 335 7.37 -1.04 4.53
CA GLN A 335 8.08 -1.29 5.78
C GLN A 335 7.19 -1.95 6.86
N SER A 336 5.88 -1.73 6.83
CA SER A 336 4.95 -2.29 7.82
C SER A 336 4.67 -3.79 7.62
N GLU A 337 4.90 -4.33 6.42
CA GLU A 337 4.62 -5.73 6.09
C GLU A 337 5.84 -6.64 6.25
N ARG A 338 7.03 -6.08 6.45
CA ARG A 338 8.29 -6.81 6.58
C ARG A 338 8.79 -6.80 8.01
N GLN A 339 9.16 -7.96 8.54
CA GLN A 339 9.59 -8.09 9.93
C GLN A 339 10.83 -7.26 10.24
N ASN A 340 11.82 -7.28 9.34
CA ASN A 340 13.09 -6.57 9.52
C ASN A 340 12.97 -5.04 9.52
N THR A 341 11.87 -4.49 9.04
CA THR A 341 11.61 -3.04 9.07
C THR A 341 10.49 -2.66 10.02
N TRP A 342 9.58 -3.60 10.35
CA TRP A 342 8.46 -3.36 11.25
C TRP A 342 8.88 -3.33 12.71
N PHE A 343 9.47 -4.43 13.19
CA PHE A 343 9.88 -4.60 14.58
C PHE A 343 10.91 -5.72 14.70
N SER A 344 12.18 -5.36 14.79
CA SER A 344 13.32 -6.24 15.02
C SER A 344 14.52 -5.41 15.51
N ASP A 345 15.54 -6.05 16.05
CA ASP A 345 16.75 -5.40 16.57
C ASP A 345 17.43 -4.46 15.56
N ASN A 346 17.23 -4.72 14.27
CA ASN A 346 17.82 -3.94 13.17
C ASN A 346 16.76 -3.10 12.41
N SER A 347 15.55 -2.94 12.96
CA SER A 347 14.54 -2.09 12.33
C SER A 347 14.97 -0.62 12.32
N PRO A 348 14.58 0.14 11.29
CA PRO A 348 14.77 1.60 11.29
C PRO A 348 14.08 2.26 12.48
N VAL A 349 14.76 3.21 13.12
CA VAL A 349 14.25 3.93 14.29
C VAL A 349 14.25 5.44 14.07
N ILE A 350 13.24 6.13 14.59
CA ILE A 350 13.25 7.59 14.73
C ILE A 350 13.11 7.90 16.23
N GLY A 351 14.05 8.62 16.80
CA GLY A 351 13.98 8.98 18.21
C GLY A 351 13.89 7.76 19.16
N LYS A 352 14.51 6.64 18.80
CA LYS A 352 14.50 5.34 19.51
C LYS A 352 13.18 4.57 19.41
N LYS A 353 12.30 4.91 18.46
CA LYS A 353 11.07 4.17 18.20
C LYS A 353 11.13 3.47 16.86
N GLU A 354 10.82 2.19 16.83
CA GLU A 354 10.52 1.41 15.62
C GLU A 354 9.13 1.75 15.07
N ILE A 355 8.87 1.39 13.84
CA ILE A 355 7.58 1.62 13.19
C ILE A 355 6.43 0.98 13.98
N ALA A 356 6.59 -0.25 14.47
CA ALA A 356 5.56 -0.95 15.23
C ALA A 356 5.16 -0.18 16.49
N VAL A 357 6.14 0.31 17.25
CA VAL A 357 5.90 1.10 18.47
C VAL A 357 5.20 2.41 18.14
N ALA A 358 5.68 3.13 17.13
CA ALA A 358 5.08 4.40 16.70
C ALA A 358 3.61 4.20 16.22
N VAL A 359 3.35 3.16 15.43
CA VAL A 359 1.99 2.83 14.97
C VAL A 359 1.09 2.43 16.13
N GLY A 360 1.57 1.62 17.07
CA GLY A 360 0.83 1.27 18.28
C GLY A 360 0.51 2.48 19.14
N ASP A 361 1.50 3.32 19.41
CA ASP A 361 1.34 4.55 20.19
C ASP A 361 0.26 5.46 19.57
N TRP A 362 0.33 5.65 18.25
CA TRP A 362 -0.69 6.40 17.54
C TRP A 362 -2.05 5.70 17.56
N TYR A 363 -2.12 4.39 17.29
CA TYR A 363 -3.39 3.69 17.20
C TYR A 363 -4.14 3.68 18.53
N PHE A 364 -3.42 3.42 19.63
CA PHE A 364 -3.99 3.37 20.97
C PHE A 364 -4.06 4.73 21.67
N ASP A 365 -3.70 5.82 20.99
CA ASP A 365 -3.68 7.18 21.52
C ASP A 365 -2.77 7.33 22.76
N ARG A 366 -1.67 6.56 22.83
CA ARG A 366 -0.70 6.61 23.93
C ARG A 366 0.11 7.91 23.87
N THR A 367 0.54 8.27 22.66
CA THR A 367 1.27 9.53 22.38
C THR A 367 0.85 10.12 21.04
N VAL A 368 1.14 11.41 20.84
CA VAL A 368 1.05 12.05 19.53
C VAL A 368 2.29 11.67 18.73
N VAL A 369 2.11 10.96 17.63
CA VAL A 369 3.20 10.53 16.74
C VAL A 369 3.32 11.49 15.57
N LYS A 370 4.43 12.23 15.51
CA LYS A 370 4.81 13.18 14.44
C LYS A 370 6.30 13.04 14.12
N ASP A 371 6.75 11.80 14.03
CA ASP A 371 8.15 11.47 13.94
C ASP A 371 8.60 11.64 12.47
N ILE A 372 9.41 12.67 12.23
CA ILE A 372 9.98 12.99 10.92
C ILE A 372 11.49 13.04 11.09
N ASP A 373 12.16 12.15 10.42
CA ASP A 373 13.60 12.01 10.48
C ASP A 373 14.34 13.14 9.74
N CYS A 374 15.63 13.24 10.00
CA CYS A 374 16.55 14.09 9.24
C CYS A 374 16.72 13.60 7.79
N PRO A 375 17.25 14.41 6.88
CA PRO A 375 17.49 13.99 5.51
C PRO A 375 18.52 12.88 5.38
N TYR A 376 18.30 11.89 4.48
CA TYR A 376 19.32 10.90 4.14
C TYR A 376 20.67 11.58 3.79
N PRO A 377 21.80 11.07 4.24
CA PRO A 377 22.05 9.79 4.93
C PRO A 377 22.23 9.93 6.45
N CYS A 378 21.46 10.75 7.13
CA CYS A 378 21.69 11.04 8.54
C CYS A 378 21.30 9.90 9.49
N ASP A 379 20.25 9.12 9.15
CA ASP A 379 19.79 7.99 9.95
C ASP A 379 20.72 6.79 9.76
N LYS A 380 21.33 6.36 10.87
CA LYS A 380 22.27 5.22 10.90
C LYS A 380 21.56 3.87 11.08
N SER A 381 20.28 3.88 11.39
CA SER A 381 19.47 2.66 11.51
C SER A 381 18.94 2.15 10.18
N CYS A 382 19.06 2.94 9.10
CA CYS A 382 18.74 2.48 7.75
C CYS A 382 19.78 1.43 7.30
N ASN A 383 19.38 0.18 7.23
CA ASN A 383 20.20 -0.86 6.60
C ASN A 383 20.23 -0.63 5.09
N HIS A 384 21.41 -0.53 4.52
CA HIS A 384 21.67 -0.23 3.10
C HIS A 384 21.98 -1.49 2.32
#